data_fdf817f58367f8e3e66fe980259209fa
#
_entry.id   fdf817f58367f8e3e66fe980259209fa
#
_cell.length_a   1.000
_cell.length_b   1.000
_cell.length_c   1.000
_cell.angle_alpha   90.00
_cell.angle_beta   90.00
_cell.angle_gamma   90.00
#
_symmetry.space_group_name_H-M   'P 1'
#
loop_
_entity.id
_entity.type
_entity.pdbx_description
1 polymer ?
#
loop_
_entity_poly.entity_id
_entity_poly.type
_entity_poly.pdbx_seq_one_letter_code
_entity_poly.pdbx_strand_id
1 'polypeptide(L)'
;MNIVVLCKMNKLLFLSFLVLIIGIPSAYAHPFLLDSDPGQGQNAAIGTTQIITYYSEAIEIDFSELKVFDSNGNKIDNMDTSYYDGENSLIITTPPLEDGIYTVTSKVLSKIDGHLVQAAIIFGVGEAEVDLSLLESQEESETTFLPEAAARFPGMVGQTIVLGSAIAAIAIWGTQLKHFGKESRVLLNQVYRSKFAKLTGISLLAVFASNFIMLGIQTMRLETSPLNVIDTTFGTTWLIRMIITSILLGIWFWMERKQRLSTKKHIPMLIASLMLIFTTTMMGMEHQLSFLHQLYLIMYIIYWHQYG
;
A
#
# COMPACT_ATOMS: atom_id res chain seq x y z
N MET A 1 23.46 -21.48 30.28
CA MET A 1 23.58 -20.73 29.05
C MET A 1 24.72 -19.74 29.20
N ASN A 2 25.82 -19.89 28.44
CA ASN A 2 27.07 -19.13 28.62
C ASN A 2 26.90 -17.65 28.28
N ILE A 3 27.30 -16.74 29.17
CA ILE A 3 27.31 -15.27 29.00
C ILE A 3 27.97 -14.83 27.68
N VAL A 4 28.96 -15.57 27.19
CA VAL A 4 29.67 -15.32 25.94
C VAL A 4 28.76 -15.51 24.72
N VAL A 5 27.82 -16.47 24.76
CA VAL A 5 26.85 -16.72 23.69
C VAL A 5 25.82 -15.59 23.66
N LEU A 6 25.31 -15.13 24.80
CA LEU A 6 24.41 -13.99 24.90
C LEU A 6 25.05 -12.69 24.36
N CYS A 7 26.31 -12.44 24.63
CA CYS A 7 27.04 -11.24 24.21
C CYS A 7 27.29 -11.26 22.66
N LYS A 8 27.60 -12.44 22.07
CA LYS A 8 27.73 -12.60 20.63
C LYS A 8 26.37 -12.42 19.93
N MET A 9 25.31 -12.91 20.52
CA MET A 9 23.94 -12.84 20.04
C MET A 9 23.43 -11.40 19.96
N ASN A 10 23.66 -10.60 21.03
CA ASN A 10 23.31 -9.18 21.05
C ASN A 10 24.09 -8.36 20.01
N LYS A 11 25.34 -8.70 19.72
CA LYS A 11 26.14 -8.05 18.68
C LYS A 11 25.60 -8.37 17.27
N LEU A 12 25.21 -9.62 17.03
CA LEU A 12 24.65 -10.05 15.74
C LEU A 12 23.27 -9.40 15.50
N LEU A 13 22.44 -9.34 16.53
CA LEU A 13 21.15 -8.63 16.53
C LEU A 13 21.32 -7.13 16.25
N PHE A 14 22.28 -6.49 16.90
CA PHE A 14 22.58 -5.08 16.69
C PHE A 14 23.13 -4.83 15.28
N LEU A 15 23.99 -5.70 14.76
CA LEU A 15 24.54 -5.59 13.41
C LEU A 15 23.44 -5.81 12.35
N SER A 16 22.56 -6.78 12.54
CA SER A 16 21.43 -7.01 11.61
C SER A 16 20.42 -5.86 11.63
N PHE A 17 20.18 -5.25 12.80
CA PHE A 17 19.35 -4.05 12.94
C PHE A 17 19.99 -2.84 12.26
N LEU A 18 21.32 -2.68 12.37
CA LEU A 18 22.07 -1.61 11.72
C LEU A 18 22.06 -1.75 10.18
N VAL A 19 22.25 -2.96 9.66
CA VAL A 19 22.15 -3.26 8.21
C VAL A 19 20.75 -2.97 7.69
N LEU A 20 19.73 -3.22 8.49
CA LEU A 20 18.34 -2.97 8.17
C LEU A 20 18.04 -1.46 8.03
N ILE A 21 18.63 -0.62 8.89
CA ILE A 21 18.45 0.84 8.85
C ILE A 21 19.21 1.47 7.67
N ILE A 22 20.41 0.97 7.36
CA ILE A 22 21.27 1.53 6.30
C ILE A 22 20.80 1.11 4.90
N GLY A 23 20.12 -0.04 4.79
CA GLY A 23 19.68 -0.62 3.51
C GLY A 23 18.32 -0.15 3.02
N ILE A 24 17.69 0.88 3.61
CA ILE A 24 16.39 1.38 3.16
C ILE A 24 16.61 2.39 2.02
N PRO A 25 16.44 2.01 0.74
CA PRO A 25 16.38 2.99 -0.34
C PRO A 25 15.13 3.86 -0.15
N SER A 26 15.23 5.14 -0.46
CA SER A 26 14.06 6.01 -0.60
C SER A 26 13.22 5.46 -1.76
N ALA A 27 12.09 4.85 -1.46
CA ALA A 27 11.14 4.41 -2.48
C ALA A 27 10.16 5.56 -2.72
N TYR A 28 10.21 6.13 -3.90
CA TYR A 28 9.15 6.99 -4.41
C TYR A 28 8.01 6.05 -4.82
N ALA A 29 6.90 6.10 -4.12
CA ALA A 29 5.82 5.11 -4.22
C ALA A 29 4.54 5.67 -4.85
N HIS A 30 4.59 6.89 -5.40
CA HIS A 30 3.42 7.55 -5.98
C HIS A 30 3.71 8.05 -7.38
N PRO A 31 2.69 8.12 -8.27
CA PRO A 31 2.84 8.74 -9.58
C PRO A 31 3.11 10.22 -9.35
N PHE A 32 4.31 10.67 -9.61
CA PHE A 32 4.61 12.10 -9.59
C PHE A 32 4.74 12.61 -11.03
N LEU A 33 4.39 13.88 -11.20
CA LEU A 33 4.54 14.59 -12.45
C LEU A 33 6.04 14.75 -12.74
N LEU A 34 6.50 14.15 -13.84
CA LEU A 34 7.90 14.24 -14.26
C LEU A 34 8.16 15.49 -15.08
N ASP A 35 7.25 15.78 -16.01
CA ASP A 35 7.39 16.88 -16.98
C ASP A 35 6.03 17.21 -17.59
N SER A 36 5.96 18.35 -18.26
CA SER A 36 4.79 18.77 -19.04
C SER A 36 5.21 19.60 -20.24
N ASP A 37 4.36 19.63 -21.25
CA ASP A 37 4.50 20.51 -22.41
C ASP A 37 3.16 21.26 -22.64
N PRO A 38 3.08 22.56 -22.36
CA PRO A 38 4.11 23.48 -21.82
C PRO A 38 4.59 23.10 -20.41
N GLY A 39 5.88 23.31 -20.13
CA GLY A 39 6.49 23.02 -18.84
C GLY A 39 6.16 24.08 -17.78
N GLN A 40 6.40 23.73 -16.50
CA GLN A 40 6.21 24.60 -15.35
C GLN A 40 7.01 25.90 -15.51
N GLY A 41 6.33 27.06 -15.47
CA GLY A 41 6.95 28.40 -15.64
C GLY A 41 7.43 28.72 -17.05
N GLN A 42 7.20 27.87 -18.03
CA GLN A 42 7.58 28.09 -19.42
C GLN A 42 6.54 28.92 -20.17
N ASN A 43 6.93 29.54 -21.28
CA ASN A 43 6.02 30.21 -22.19
C ASN A 43 5.81 29.37 -23.45
N ALA A 44 4.55 29.12 -23.76
CA ALA A 44 4.11 28.47 -25.00
C ALA A 44 3.85 29.56 -26.11
N ALA A 45 3.77 29.10 -27.34
CA ALA A 45 3.38 29.96 -28.45
C ALA A 45 1.90 30.33 -28.39
N ILE A 46 1.55 31.54 -28.83
CA ILE A 46 0.14 31.92 -29.03
C ILE A 46 -0.50 30.96 -30.03
N GLY A 47 -1.71 30.47 -29.72
CA GLY A 47 -2.40 29.46 -30.51
C GLY A 47 -2.10 28.03 -30.12
N THR A 48 -1.36 27.79 -29.04
CA THR A 48 -1.20 26.45 -28.45
C THR A 48 -2.58 25.82 -28.17
N THR A 49 -2.78 24.56 -28.55
CA THR A 49 -4.06 23.84 -28.43
C THR A 49 -3.94 22.52 -27.67
N GLN A 50 -2.75 22.13 -27.27
CA GLN A 50 -2.50 20.85 -26.61
C GLN A 50 -1.61 21.03 -25.41
N ILE A 51 -1.90 20.30 -24.35
CA ILE A 51 -1.10 20.23 -23.15
C ILE A 51 -0.85 18.76 -22.84
N ILE A 52 0.41 18.40 -22.62
CA ILE A 52 0.84 17.04 -22.37
C ILE A 52 1.49 16.98 -21.00
N THR A 53 1.25 15.91 -20.26
CA THR A 53 1.83 15.66 -18.94
C THR A 53 2.43 14.27 -18.90
N TYR A 54 3.60 14.13 -18.25
CA TYR A 54 4.35 12.88 -18.14
C TYR A 54 4.49 12.50 -16.68
N TYR A 55 4.22 11.24 -16.36
CA TYR A 55 4.24 10.71 -15.01
C TYR A 55 5.29 9.62 -14.83
N SER A 56 5.72 9.40 -13.60
CA SER A 56 6.71 8.39 -13.25
C SER A 56 6.23 6.96 -13.44
N GLU A 57 4.92 6.74 -13.53
CA GLU A 57 4.32 5.42 -13.67
C GLU A 57 3.00 5.45 -14.47
N ALA A 58 2.45 4.26 -14.75
CA ALA A 58 1.22 4.12 -15.52
C ALA A 58 0.00 4.66 -14.75
N ILE A 59 -0.87 5.36 -15.47
CA ILE A 59 -2.06 6.06 -14.98
C ILE A 59 -3.33 5.34 -15.41
N GLU A 60 -4.31 5.25 -14.52
CA GLU A 60 -5.66 4.73 -14.79
C GLU A 60 -6.52 5.83 -15.37
N ILE A 61 -6.74 5.82 -16.68
CA ILE A 61 -7.38 6.93 -17.40
C ILE A 61 -8.83 7.19 -16.97
N ASP A 62 -9.58 6.14 -16.65
CA ASP A 62 -10.99 6.24 -16.27
C ASP A 62 -11.23 7.03 -14.98
N PHE A 63 -10.19 7.21 -14.18
CA PHE A 63 -10.20 7.95 -12.91
C PHE A 63 -9.20 9.11 -12.88
N SER A 64 -8.71 9.51 -14.05
CA SER A 64 -7.71 10.58 -14.18
C SER A 64 -8.22 11.67 -15.09
N GLU A 65 -7.93 12.91 -14.72
CA GLU A 65 -8.37 14.06 -15.50
C GLU A 65 -7.32 15.19 -15.46
N LEU A 66 -7.22 15.89 -16.56
CA LEU A 66 -6.57 17.19 -16.65
C LEU A 66 -7.63 18.27 -16.78
N LYS A 67 -7.43 19.43 -16.17
CA LYS A 67 -8.28 20.61 -16.35
C LYS A 67 -7.40 21.81 -16.58
N VAL A 68 -7.79 22.67 -17.52
CA VAL A 68 -7.07 23.89 -17.86
C VAL A 68 -7.92 25.10 -17.50
N PHE A 69 -7.32 26.03 -16.79
CA PHE A 69 -7.95 27.26 -16.34
C PHE A 69 -7.21 28.48 -16.86
N ASP A 70 -7.94 29.55 -17.20
CA ASP A 70 -7.40 30.86 -17.48
C ASP A 70 -7.05 31.59 -16.17
N SER A 71 -6.48 32.81 -16.29
CA SER A 71 -6.13 33.66 -15.15
C SER A 71 -7.34 34.10 -14.30
N ASN A 72 -8.55 34.01 -14.82
CA ASN A 72 -9.78 34.33 -14.10
C ASN A 72 -10.39 33.11 -13.39
N GLY A 73 -9.77 31.92 -13.55
CA GLY A 73 -10.27 30.67 -12.99
C GLY A 73 -11.38 30.02 -13.82
N ASN A 74 -11.61 30.47 -15.07
CA ASN A 74 -12.54 29.81 -15.96
C ASN A 74 -11.92 28.56 -16.58
N LYS A 75 -12.65 27.46 -16.57
CA LYS A 75 -12.25 26.22 -17.23
C LYS A 75 -12.39 26.37 -18.76
N ILE A 76 -11.30 26.11 -19.48
CA ILE A 76 -11.22 26.34 -20.93
C ILE A 76 -10.87 25.11 -21.76
N ASP A 77 -10.65 23.96 -21.15
CA ASP A 77 -10.34 22.72 -21.85
C ASP A 77 -11.56 22.08 -22.54
N ASN A 78 -11.31 21.15 -23.46
CA ASN A 78 -12.33 20.43 -24.20
C ASN A 78 -12.85 19.17 -23.48
N MET A 79 -12.41 18.87 -22.25
CA MET A 79 -12.78 17.69 -21.46
C MET A 79 -12.47 16.36 -22.17
N ASP A 80 -11.38 16.28 -22.90
CA ASP A 80 -10.98 15.17 -23.77
C ASP A 80 -9.66 14.50 -23.30
N THR A 81 -9.40 14.52 -21.98
CA THR A 81 -8.21 13.88 -21.42
C THR A 81 -8.07 12.44 -21.90
N SER A 82 -6.93 12.11 -22.48
CA SER A 82 -6.63 10.78 -23.03
C SER A 82 -5.14 10.47 -22.91
N TYR A 83 -4.75 9.23 -23.19
CA TYR A 83 -3.32 8.88 -23.28
C TYR A 83 -2.68 9.53 -24.51
N TYR A 84 -1.44 10.00 -24.33
CA TYR A 84 -0.63 10.59 -25.40
C TYR A 84 0.31 9.56 -26.05
N ASP A 85 1.35 9.15 -25.31
CA ASP A 85 2.36 8.17 -25.78
C ASP A 85 2.58 7.13 -24.68
N GLY A 86 1.62 6.22 -24.57
CA GLY A 86 1.60 5.21 -23.52
C GLY A 86 0.83 5.60 -22.26
N GLU A 87 0.73 4.67 -21.33
CA GLU A 87 -0.12 4.77 -20.14
C GLU A 87 0.43 5.71 -19.06
N ASN A 88 1.63 6.24 -19.24
CA ASN A 88 2.28 7.17 -18.31
C ASN A 88 2.28 8.63 -18.80
N SER A 89 1.54 8.95 -19.84
CA SER A 89 1.42 10.30 -20.36
C SER A 89 -0.01 10.63 -20.75
N LEU A 90 -0.47 11.82 -20.37
CA LEU A 90 -1.80 12.31 -20.68
C LEU A 90 -1.74 13.54 -21.57
N ILE A 91 -2.75 13.69 -22.42
CA ILE A 91 -2.98 14.87 -23.23
C ILE A 91 -4.38 15.40 -23.00
N ILE A 92 -4.51 16.73 -23.01
CA ILE A 92 -5.79 17.42 -23.06
C ILE A 92 -5.71 18.51 -24.13
N THR A 93 -6.83 18.77 -24.82
CA THR A 93 -6.90 19.85 -25.80
C THR A 93 -7.66 21.05 -25.27
N THR A 94 -7.34 22.21 -25.84
CA THR A 94 -7.98 23.51 -25.57
C THR A 94 -8.32 24.22 -26.88
N PRO A 95 -9.22 25.18 -26.88
CA PRO A 95 -9.24 26.20 -27.93
C PRO A 95 -7.85 26.85 -28.06
N PRO A 96 -7.51 27.46 -29.21
CA PRO A 96 -6.26 28.19 -29.36
C PRO A 96 -6.07 29.23 -28.21
N LEU A 97 -4.98 29.05 -27.43
CA LEU A 97 -4.71 29.88 -26.28
C LEU A 97 -4.22 31.26 -26.73
N GLU A 98 -4.74 32.32 -26.12
CA GLU A 98 -4.33 33.69 -26.30
C GLU A 98 -3.19 34.05 -25.32
N ASP A 99 -2.62 35.27 -25.46
CA ASP A 99 -1.61 35.77 -24.54
C ASP A 99 -2.15 35.81 -23.10
N GLY A 100 -1.46 35.18 -22.15
CA GLY A 100 -1.90 35.13 -20.79
C GLY A 100 -1.27 33.99 -19.96
N ILE A 101 -1.68 33.90 -18.69
CA ILE A 101 -1.23 32.86 -17.75
C ILE A 101 -2.32 31.81 -17.62
N TYR A 102 -1.91 30.53 -17.63
CA TYR A 102 -2.79 29.40 -17.57
C TYR A 102 -2.34 28.43 -16.47
N THR A 103 -3.32 27.78 -15.86
CA THR A 103 -3.08 26.74 -14.84
C THR A 103 -3.68 25.40 -15.30
N VAL A 104 -2.88 24.37 -15.31
CA VAL A 104 -3.34 22.97 -15.50
C VAL A 104 -3.39 22.29 -14.16
N THR A 105 -4.55 21.78 -13.79
CA THR A 105 -4.66 20.86 -12.65
C THR A 105 -4.73 19.44 -13.16
N SER A 106 -3.91 18.59 -12.56
CA SER A 106 -3.82 17.17 -12.83
C SER A 106 -4.34 16.40 -11.63
N LYS A 107 -5.29 15.50 -11.84
CA LYS A 107 -5.76 14.53 -10.86
C LYS A 107 -5.61 13.15 -11.49
N VAL A 108 -4.66 12.35 -11.03
CA VAL A 108 -4.31 11.06 -11.65
C VAL A 108 -4.32 9.94 -10.63
N LEU A 109 -4.89 8.79 -11.06
CA LEU A 109 -4.88 7.55 -10.28
C LEU A 109 -3.77 6.64 -10.79
N SER A 110 -2.88 6.22 -9.91
CA SER A 110 -1.88 5.21 -10.22
C SER A 110 -2.52 3.88 -10.60
N LYS A 111 -2.09 3.29 -11.71
CA LYS A 111 -2.46 1.95 -12.12
C LYS A 111 -1.72 0.87 -11.34
N ILE A 112 -0.62 1.23 -10.70
CA ILE A 112 0.25 0.29 -9.96
C ILE A 112 -0.25 0.08 -8.55
N ASP A 113 -0.48 1.15 -7.80
CA ASP A 113 -0.81 1.10 -6.37
C ASP A 113 -2.20 1.66 -6.00
N GLY A 114 -2.89 2.29 -6.97
CA GLY A 114 -4.22 2.86 -6.77
C GLY A 114 -4.21 4.16 -5.95
N HIS A 115 -3.07 4.84 -5.83
CA HIS A 115 -2.99 6.14 -5.18
C HIS A 115 -3.42 7.26 -6.13
N LEU A 116 -4.16 8.21 -5.57
CA LEU A 116 -4.60 9.42 -6.27
C LEU A 116 -3.65 10.56 -5.94
N VAL A 117 -3.05 11.13 -6.99
CA VAL A 117 -2.15 12.28 -6.88
C VAL A 117 -2.75 13.47 -7.60
N GLN A 118 -2.52 14.64 -7.03
CA GLN A 118 -2.92 15.90 -7.63
C GLN A 118 -1.68 16.80 -7.78
N ALA A 119 -1.55 17.40 -8.94
CA ALA A 119 -0.51 18.37 -9.23
C ALA A 119 -1.12 19.57 -9.97
N ALA A 120 -0.42 20.69 -9.93
CA ALA A 120 -0.79 21.83 -10.73
C ALA A 120 0.45 22.35 -11.47
N ILE A 121 0.24 22.81 -12.68
CA ILE A 121 1.26 23.37 -13.57
C ILE A 121 0.80 24.77 -13.95
N ILE A 122 1.67 25.76 -13.84
CA ILE A 122 1.41 27.13 -14.28
C ILE A 122 2.36 27.43 -15.43
N PHE A 123 1.83 27.89 -16.53
CA PHE A 123 2.62 28.30 -17.71
C PHE A 123 2.08 29.59 -18.33
N GLY A 124 2.93 30.27 -19.05
CA GLY A 124 2.56 31.43 -19.85
C GLY A 124 2.25 31.08 -21.30
N VAL A 125 1.54 31.93 -22.00
CA VAL A 125 1.39 31.91 -23.46
C VAL A 125 1.76 33.33 -23.98
N GLY A 126 2.54 33.37 -25.05
CA GLY A 126 2.98 34.63 -25.63
C GLY A 126 4.06 35.32 -24.78
N GLU A 127 3.82 36.62 -24.46
CA GLU A 127 4.75 37.43 -23.66
C GLU A 127 4.39 37.49 -22.17
N ALA A 128 3.44 36.68 -21.70
CA ALA A 128 3.01 36.66 -20.31
C ALA A 128 4.16 36.19 -19.38
N GLU A 129 4.50 37.00 -18.38
CA GLU A 129 5.49 36.64 -17.36
C GLU A 129 4.84 35.84 -16.24
N VAL A 130 5.30 34.59 -16.02
CA VAL A 130 4.87 33.74 -14.91
C VAL A 130 5.64 34.17 -13.66
N ASP A 131 4.92 34.56 -12.60
CA ASP A 131 5.52 34.86 -11.30
C ASP A 131 5.99 33.57 -10.64
N LEU A 132 7.30 33.38 -10.62
CA LEU A 132 7.94 32.20 -10.05
C LEU A 132 7.68 32.04 -8.53
N SER A 133 7.31 33.13 -7.84
CA SER A 133 6.95 33.02 -6.41
C SER A 133 5.66 32.25 -6.18
N LEU A 134 4.78 32.17 -7.17
CA LEU A 134 3.58 31.35 -7.13
C LEU A 134 3.90 29.86 -7.26
N LEU A 135 5.08 29.51 -7.79
CA LEU A 135 5.53 28.14 -7.99
C LEU A 135 6.07 27.51 -6.68
N GLU A 136 6.72 28.30 -5.83
CA GLU A 136 7.26 27.82 -4.53
C GLU A 136 6.15 27.42 -3.55
N SER A 137 4.94 27.91 -3.73
CA SER A 137 3.80 27.58 -2.86
C SER A 137 3.06 26.30 -3.27
N GLN A 138 3.42 25.69 -4.38
CA GLN A 138 2.82 24.48 -4.91
C GLN A 138 3.72 23.26 -4.65
N GLU A 139 4.20 23.09 -3.43
CA GLU A 139 4.67 21.77 -3.00
C GLU A 139 3.51 20.80 -3.22
N GLU A 140 3.79 19.68 -3.92
CA GLU A 140 2.88 18.54 -4.01
C GLU A 140 2.35 18.29 -2.60
N SER A 141 1.12 18.69 -2.35
CA SER A 141 0.51 18.42 -1.04
C SER A 141 0.20 16.92 -1.00
N GLU A 142 1.23 16.13 -0.70
CA GLU A 142 1.02 14.81 -0.13
C GLU A 142 0.27 14.97 1.19
N THR A 143 -1.00 15.28 1.10
CA THR A 143 -1.86 15.17 2.28
C THR A 143 -1.93 13.69 2.56
N THR A 144 -1.06 13.22 3.47
CA THR A 144 -1.23 11.91 4.10
C THR A 144 -2.68 11.86 4.56
N PHE A 145 -3.52 11.17 3.81
CA PHE A 145 -4.94 11.14 4.11
C PHE A 145 -5.11 10.32 5.40
N LEU A 146 -5.12 11.04 6.54
CA LEU A 146 -5.15 10.45 7.87
C LEU A 146 -6.21 9.34 8.02
N PRO A 147 -7.44 9.45 7.44
CA PRO A 147 -8.41 8.36 7.47
C PRO A 147 -7.91 7.07 6.82
N GLU A 148 -7.13 7.16 5.75
CA GLU A 148 -6.56 6.00 5.06
C GLU A 148 -5.51 5.30 5.93
N ALA A 149 -4.57 6.06 6.49
CA ALA A 149 -3.57 5.52 7.42
C ALA A 149 -4.23 4.86 8.64
N ALA A 150 -5.25 5.50 9.22
CA ALA A 150 -6.01 4.95 10.34
C ALA A 150 -6.77 3.66 9.97
N ALA A 151 -7.27 3.54 8.75
CA ALA A 151 -7.95 2.35 8.27
C ALA A 151 -6.97 1.20 7.96
N ARG A 152 -5.79 1.50 7.40
CA ARG A 152 -4.75 0.51 7.06
C ARG A 152 -4.09 -0.10 8.31
N PHE A 153 -3.84 0.71 9.34
CA PHE A 153 -3.09 0.30 10.54
C PHE A 153 -3.67 -0.95 11.23
N PRO A 154 -4.97 -1.06 11.57
CA PRO A 154 -5.55 -2.26 12.18
C PRO A 154 -5.40 -3.50 11.29
N GLY A 155 -5.49 -3.33 9.97
CA GLY A 155 -5.29 -4.40 9.00
C GLY A 155 -3.85 -4.93 9.02
N MET A 156 -2.84 -4.05 9.04
CA MET A 156 -1.42 -4.42 9.11
C MET A 156 -1.09 -5.14 10.42
N VAL A 157 -1.52 -4.58 11.55
CA VAL A 157 -1.33 -5.22 12.86
C VAL A 157 -2.02 -6.58 12.91
N GLY A 158 -3.25 -6.66 12.39
CA GLY A 158 -4.02 -7.89 12.35
C GLY A 158 -3.33 -9.00 11.56
N GLN A 159 -2.89 -8.72 10.34
CA GLN A 159 -2.20 -9.73 9.51
C GLN A 159 -0.86 -10.19 10.11
N THR A 160 -0.11 -9.29 10.75
CA THR A 160 1.14 -9.64 11.45
C THR A 160 0.87 -10.59 12.63
N ILE A 161 -0.18 -10.34 13.42
CA ILE A 161 -0.59 -11.22 14.52
C ILE A 161 -1.04 -12.57 13.99
N VAL A 162 -1.81 -12.63 12.90
CA VAL A 162 -2.27 -13.89 12.27
C VAL A 162 -1.08 -14.72 11.82
N LEU A 163 -0.11 -14.12 11.12
CA LEU A 163 1.11 -14.80 10.69
C LEU A 163 1.93 -15.28 11.89
N GLY A 164 2.18 -14.40 12.87
CA GLY A 164 2.92 -14.74 14.09
C GLY A 164 2.25 -15.87 14.88
N SER A 165 0.92 -15.88 14.94
CA SER A 165 0.14 -16.98 15.57
C SER A 165 0.31 -18.31 14.85
N ALA A 166 0.31 -18.32 13.51
CA ALA A 166 0.53 -19.51 12.71
C ALA A 166 1.95 -20.08 12.90
N ILE A 167 2.97 -19.21 12.88
CA ILE A 167 4.37 -19.57 13.13
C ILE A 167 4.53 -20.12 14.54
N ALA A 168 4.03 -19.44 15.57
CA ALA A 168 4.11 -19.89 16.96
C ALA A 168 3.43 -21.25 17.15
N ALA A 169 2.28 -21.47 16.50
CA ALA A 169 1.57 -22.76 16.57
C ALA A 169 2.38 -23.90 15.92
N ILE A 170 3.09 -23.64 14.84
CA ILE A 170 3.90 -24.66 14.16
C ILE A 170 5.22 -24.87 14.91
N ALA A 171 5.97 -23.81 15.18
CA ALA A 171 7.31 -23.87 15.74
C ALA A 171 7.30 -24.26 17.25
N ILE A 172 6.43 -23.65 18.06
CA ILE A 172 6.42 -23.84 19.51
C ILE A 172 5.54 -25.03 19.88
N TRP A 173 4.25 -25.01 19.50
CA TRP A 173 3.33 -26.08 19.88
C TRP A 173 3.57 -27.37 19.11
N GLY A 174 3.90 -27.30 17.83
CA GLY A 174 4.12 -28.47 16.99
C GLY A 174 5.35 -29.28 17.35
N THR A 175 6.46 -28.62 17.67
CA THR A 175 7.75 -29.24 17.92
C THR A 175 7.96 -29.53 19.42
N GLN A 176 7.63 -28.60 20.29
CA GLN A 176 7.95 -28.67 21.72
C GLN A 176 6.95 -29.50 22.54
N LEU A 177 5.68 -29.59 22.13
CA LEU A 177 4.67 -30.37 22.85
C LEU A 177 5.06 -31.84 23.09
N LYS A 178 5.93 -32.39 22.24
CA LYS A 178 6.40 -33.80 22.39
C LYS A 178 7.30 -33.98 23.63
N HIS A 179 7.96 -32.92 24.06
CA HIS A 179 8.92 -32.92 25.17
C HIS A 179 8.30 -32.61 26.53
N PHE A 180 7.02 -32.20 26.56
CA PHE A 180 6.33 -31.85 27.81
C PHE A 180 5.50 -33.01 28.37
N GLY A 181 5.40 -33.09 29.70
CA GLY A 181 4.50 -34.02 30.39
C GLY A 181 3.01 -33.75 30.07
N LYS A 182 2.14 -34.71 30.41
CA LYS A 182 0.70 -34.64 30.12
C LYS A 182 0.05 -33.37 30.69
N GLU A 183 0.36 -33.01 31.94
CA GLU A 183 -0.22 -31.86 32.63
C GLU A 183 0.17 -30.53 31.94
N SER A 184 1.46 -30.36 31.60
CA SER A 184 1.95 -29.18 30.88
C SER A 184 1.32 -29.05 29.49
N ARG A 185 1.08 -30.15 28.79
CA ARG A 185 0.36 -30.16 27.51
C ARG A 185 -1.09 -29.67 27.62
N VAL A 186 -1.79 -30.09 28.68
CA VAL A 186 -3.17 -29.65 28.95
C VAL A 186 -3.19 -28.13 29.19
N LEU A 187 -2.29 -27.64 30.06
CA LEU A 187 -2.20 -26.23 30.37
C LEU A 187 -1.86 -25.37 29.13
N LEU A 188 -0.85 -25.78 28.35
CA LEU A 188 -0.45 -25.11 27.13
C LEU A 188 -1.60 -25.08 26.09
N ASN A 189 -2.33 -26.19 25.95
CA ASN A 189 -3.51 -26.23 25.07
C ASN A 189 -4.60 -25.28 25.54
N GLN A 190 -4.82 -25.15 26.84
CA GLN A 190 -5.79 -24.24 27.41
C GLN A 190 -5.40 -22.77 27.16
N VAL A 191 -4.12 -22.40 27.38
CA VAL A 191 -3.61 -21.07 27.11
C VAL A 191 -3.69 -20.73 25.62
N TYR A 192 -3.30 -21.65 24.74
CA TYR A 192 -3.42 -21.44 23.31
C TYR A 192 -4.87 -21.11 22.93
N ARG A 193 -5.83 -21.94 23.34
CA ARG A 193 -7.25 -21.74 22.99
C ARG A 193 -7.86 -20.49 23.61
N SER A 194 -7.55 -20.20 24.87
CA SER A 194 -8.17 -19.06 25.58
C SER A 194 -7.61 -17.70 25.18
N LYS A 195 -6.36 -17.64 24.71
CA LYS A 195 -5.67 -16.39 24.36
C LYS A 195 -5.30 -16.30 22.90
N PHE A 196 -4.47 -17.21 22.39
CA PHE A 196 -3.96 -17.10 21.02
C PHE A 196 -5.04 -17.29 19.95
N ALA A 197 -5.89 -18.27 20.08
CA ALA A 197 -6.95 -18.50 19.10
C ALA A 197 -7.95 -17.33 19.06
N LYS A 198 -8.32 -16.78 20.23
CA LYS A 198 -9.17 -15.57 20.30
C LYS A 198 -8.49 -14.35 19.69
N LEU A 199 -7.20 -14.12 20.03
CA LEU A 199 -6.43 -13.02 19.47
C LEU A 199 -6.35 -13.13 17.94
N THR A 200 -6.09 -14.33 17.41
CA THR A 200 -6.07 -14.59 15.97
C THR A 200 -7.42 -14.28 15.32
N GLY A 201 -8.53 -14.69 15.95
CA GLY A 201 -9.87 -14.41 15.44
C GLY A 201 -10.20 -12.92 15.43
N ILE A 202 -9.88 -12.18 16.51
CA ILE A 202 -10.05 -10.73 16.58
C ILE A 202 -9.19 -10.05 15.50
N SER A 203 -7.95 -10.50 15.31
CA SER A 203 -7.05 -9.95 14.30
C SER A 203 -7.55 -10.19 12.88
N LEU A 204 -8.12 -11.36 12.59
CA LEU A 204 -8.75 -11.64 11.29
C LEU A 204 -9.98 -10.76 11.04
N LEU A 205 -10.80 -10.51 12.06
CA LEU A 205 -11.92 -9.58 11.95
C LEU A 205 -11.44 -8.14 11.73
N ALA A 206 -10.35 -7.74 12.38
CA ALA A 206 -9.75 -6.42 12.17
C ALA A 206 -9.23 -6.27 10.72
N VAL A 207 -8.56 -7.30 10.16
CA VAL A 207 -8.13 -7.31 8.75
C VAL A 207 -9.34 -7.20 7.82
N PHE A 208 -10.38 -7.97 8.08
CA PHE A 208 -11.60 -7.97 7.28
C PHE A 208 -12.29 -6.59 7.29
N ALA A 209 -12.47 -6.01 8.48
CA ALA A 209 -13.05 -4.68 8.64
C ALA A 209 -12.19 -3.60 7.96
N SER A 210 -10.86 -3.65 8.15
CA SER A 210 -9.91 -2.73 7.49
C SER A 210 -10.05 -2.77 5.97
N ASN A 211 -10.15 -3.96 5.36
CA ASN A 211 -10.33 -4.08 3.92
C ASN A 211 -11.65 -3.43 3.45
N PHE A 212 -12.76 -3.59 4.19
CA PHE A 212 -14.02 -2.93 3.85
C PHE A 212 -13.96 -1.40 3.96
N ILE A 213 -13.34 -0.91 5.03
CA ILE A 213 -13.17 0.54 5.24
C ILE A 213 -12.31 1.13 4.11
N MET A 214 -11.26 0.41 3.68
CA MET A 214 -10.40 0.85 2.57
C MET A 214 -11.16 0.96 1.24
N LEU A 215 -12.05 0.01 0.93
CA LEU A 215 -12.92 0.14 -0.25
C LEU A 215 -13.81 1.39 -0.15
N GLY A 216 -14.41 1.64 1.01
CA GLY A 216 -15.24 2.82 1.23
C GLY A 216 -14.45 4.13 1.05
N ILE A 217 -13.23 4.21 1.59
CA ILE A 217 -12.34 5.37 1.42
C ILE A 217 -12.02 5.59 -0.06
N GLN A 218 -11.63 4.53 -0.78
CA GLN A 218 -11.29 4.64 -2.19
C GLN A 218 -12.50 5.06 -3.04
N THR A 219 -13.68 4.55 -2.73
CA THR A 219 -14.94 4.96 -3.36
C THR A 219 -15.20 6.45 -3.18
N MET A 220 -14.99 6.97 -1.97
CA MET A 220 -15.15 8.39 -1.67
C MET A 220 -14.10 9.25 -2.40
N ARG A 221 -12.86 8.80 -2.47
CA ARG A 221 -11.78 9.56 -3.14
C ARG A 221 -11.97 9.65 -4.65
N LEU A 222 -12.50 8.59 -5.26
CA LEU A 222 -12.76 8.53 -6.70
C LEU A 222 -14.14 9.06 -7.07
N GLU A 223 -14.95 9.46 -6.07
CA GLU A 223 -16.31 9.98 -6.28
C GLU A 223 -17.17 9.08 -7.17
N THR A 224 -17.01 7.75 -7.02
CA THR A 224 -17.64 6.75 -7.88
C THR A 224 -18.32 5.64 -7.07
N SER A 225 -18.99 4.72 -7.75
CA SER A 225 -19.62 3.57 -7.11
C SER A 225 -18.58 2.52 -6.70
N PRO A 226 -18.83 1.70 -5.63
CA PRO A 226 -17.94 0.61 -5.26
C PRO A 226 -17.68 -0.40 -6.38
N LEU A 227 -18.65 -0.58 -7.29
CA LEU A 227 -18.52 -1.50 -8.42
C LEU A 227 -17.46 -1.03 -9.42
N ASN A 228 -17.43 0.26 -9.72
CA ASN A 228 -16.42 0.83 -10.62
C ASN A 228 -15.01 0.75 -10.02
N VAL A 229 -14.88 0.90 -8.68
CA VAL A 229 -13.60 0.74 -7.99
C VAL A 229 -13.06 -0.70 -8.12
N ILE A 230 -13.95 -1.70 -8.17
CA ILE A 230 -13.55 -3.11 -8.30
C ILE A 230 -12.84 -3.39 -9.63
N ASP A 231 -13.16 -2.65 -10.69
CA ASP A 231 -12.54 -2.81 -12.01
C ASP A 231 -11.13 -2.21 -12.09
N THR A 232 -10.69 -1.46 -11.09
CA THR A 232 -9.32 -0.93 -10.99
C THR A 232 -8.33 -1.97 -10.47
N THR A 233 -7.02 -1.71 -10.64
CA THR A 233 -5.95 -2.53 -10.05
C THR A 233 -6.08 -2.63 -8.52
N PHE A 234 -6.44 -1.51 -7.84
CA PHE A 234 -6.77 -1.52 -6.42
C PHE A 234 -7.91 -2.50 -6.12
N GLY A 235 -9.02 -2.41 -6.87
CA GLY A 235 -10.20 -3.25 -6.64
C GLY A 235 -9.94 -4.73 -6.85
N THR A 236 -9.19 -5.08 -7.90
CA THR A 236 -8.77 -6.46 -8.16
C THR A 236 -7.94 -7.01 -6.99
N THR A 237 -6.95 -6.26 -6.51
CA THR A 237 -6.13 -6.67 -5.36
C THR A 237 -6.97 -6.74 -4.09
N TRP A 238 -7.89 -5.81 -3.89
CA TRP A 238 -8.84 -5.82 -2.78
C TRP A 238 -9.71 -7.09 -2.78
N LEU A 239 -10.25 -7.51 -3.93
CA LEU A 239 -11.01 -8.76 -4.05
C LEU A 239 -10.18 -9.98 -3.65
N ILE A 240 -8.95 -10.08 -4.14
CA ILE A 240 -8.02 -11.16 -3.78
C ILE A 240 -7.81 -11.19 -2.26
N ARG A 241 -7.58 -10.05 -1.63
CA ARG A 241 -7.43 -9.91 -0.17
C ARG A 241 -8.68 -10.36 0.58
N MET A 242 -9.86 -9.97 0.11
CA MET A 242 -11.15 -10.38 0.70
C MET A 242 -11.34 -11.89 0.65
N ILE A 243 -11.02 -12.52 -0.49
CA ILE A 243 -11.08 -13.98 -0.65
C ILE A 243 -10.12 -14.67 0.33
N ILE A 244 -8.85 -14.24 0.37
CA ILE A 244 -7.84 -14.83 1.25
C ILE A 244 -8.24 -14.66 2.72
N THR A 245 -8.71 -13.48 3.12
CA THR A 245 -9.15 -13.21 4.49
C THR A 245 -10.37 -14.06 4.87
N SER A 246 -11.31 -14.27 3.95
CA SER A 246 -12.47 -15.15 4.14
C SER A 246 -12.05 -16.61 4.30
N ILE A 247 -11.09 -17.06 3.51
CA ILE A 247 -10.49 -18.42 3.65
C ILE A 247 -9.83 -18.57 5.02
N LEU A 248 -9.05 -17.57 5.46
CA LEU A 248 -8.40 -17.57 6.78
C LEU A 248 -9.42 -17.63 7.92
N LEU A 249 -10.51 -16.85 7.83
CA LEU A 249 -11.62 -16.90 8.78
C LEU A 249 -12.27 -18.29 8.80
N GLY A 250 -12.49 -18.89 7.62
CA GLY A 250 -13.03 -20.25 7.49
C GLY A 250 -12.11 -21.31 8.13
N ILE A 251 -10.80 -21.23 7.86
CA ILE A 251 -9.79 -22.12 8.47
C ILE A 251 -9.78 -21.94 9.99
N TRP A 252 -9.72 -20.70 10.48
CA TRP A 252 -9.74 -20.42 11.91
C TRP A 252 -11.00 -20.98 12.58
N PHE A 253 -12.18 -20.73 12.03
CA PHE A 253 -13.45 -21.21 12.56
C PHE A 253 -13.53 -22.77 12.58
N TRP A 254 -13.05 -23.41 11.50
CA TRP A 254 -12.98 -24.86 11.43
C TRP A 254 -12.03 -25.45 12.49
N MET A 255 -10.88 -24.78 12.74
CA MET A 255 -9.92 -25.18 13.75
C MET A 255 -10.51 -25.07 15.16
N GLU A 256 -11.22 -23.97 15.46
CA GLU A 256 -11.89 -23.75 16.75
C GLU A 256 -12.95 -24.82 17.05
N ARG A 257 -13.76 -25.18 16.06
CA ARG A 257 -14.77 -26.23 16.23
C ARG A 257 -14.19 -27.61 16.54
N LYS A 258 -13.06 -27.97 15.94
CA LYS A 258 -12.50 -29.34 16.09
C LYS A 258 -11.63 -29.52 17.32
N GLN A 259 -11.43 -28.53 18.13
CA GLN A 259 -10.80 -28.56 19.46
C GLN A 259 -9.45 -29.29 19.57
N ARG A 260 -8.78 -29.66 18.46
CA ARG A 260 -7.50 -30.37 18.45
C ARG A 260 -6.41 -29.53 17.84
N LEU A 261 -5.40 -29.17 18.65
CA LEU A 261 -4.15 -28.62 18.15
C LEU A 261 -3.43 -29.68 17.30
N SER A 262 -3.22 -29.37 16.06
CA SER A 262 -2.40 -30.18 15.15
C SER A 262 -1.56 -29.24 14.31
N THR A 263 -0.25 -29.42 14.33
CA THR A 263 0.70 -28.65 13.50
C THR A 263 0.29 -28.62 12.03
N LYS A 264 -0.15 -29.77 11.52
CA LYS A 264 -0.57 -29.89 10.11
C LYS A 264 -1.74 -28.98 9.73
N LYS A 265 -2.59 -28.59 10.70
CA LYS A 265 -3.73 -27.70 10.45
C LYS A 265 -3.35 -26.23 10.37
N HIS A 266 -2.20 -25.84 10.94
CA HIS A 266 -1.70 -24.46 10.89
C HIS A 266 -0.91 -24.16 9.61
N ILE A 267 -0.50 -25.19 8.84
CA ILE A 267 0.20 -25.00 7.57
C ILE A 267 -0.66 -24.23 6.55
N PRO A 268 -1.93 -24.57 6.28
CA PRO A 268 -2.78 -23.78 5.41
C PRO A 268 -2.96 -22.34 5.90
N MET A 269 -3.05 -22.12 7.21
CA MET A 269 -3.15 -20.80 7.81
C MET A 269 -1.86 -20.01 7.59
N LEU A 270 -0.69 -20.62 7.71
CA LEU A 270 0.61 -20.00 7.43
C LEU A 270 0.69 -19.58 5.95
N ILE A 271 0.37 -20.51 5.04
CA ILE A 271 0.41 -20.23 3.59
C ILE A 271 -0.53 -19.07 3.23
N ALA A 272 -1.78 -19.13 3.68
CA ALA A 272 -2.76 -18.09 3.37
C ALA A 272 -2.40 -16.74 4.02
N SER A 273 -1.79 -16.71 5.21
CA SER A 273 -1.31 -15.45 5.81
C SER A 273 -0.10 -14.88 5.09
N LEU A 274 0.80 -15.70 4.55
CA LEU A 274 1.89 -15.24 3.68
C LEU A 274 1.34 -14.66 2.37
N MET A 275 0.36 -15.31 1.76
CA MET A 275 -0.32 -14.77 0.57
C MET A 275 -1.01 -13.43 0.86
N LEU A 276 -1.64 -13.27 2.03
CA LEU A 276 -2.27 -12.02 2.43
C LEU A 276 -1.23 -10.89 2.58
N ILE A 277 -0.08 -11.18 3.16
CA ILE A 277 1.02 -10.19 3.27
C ILE A 277 1.54 -9.84 1.88
N PHE A 278 1.73 -10.84 1.01
CA PHE A 278 2.16 -10.59 -0.37
C PHE A 278 1.21 -9.65 -1.12
N THR A 279 -0.11 -9.78 -0.95
CA THR A 279 -1.06 -8.83 -1.54
C THR A 279 -0.93 -7.41 -0.97
N THR A 280 -0.44 -7.25 0.26
CA THR A 280 -0.18 -5.92 0.84
C THR A 280 1.00 -5.24 0.15
N THR A 281 2.01 -6.01 -0.26
CA THR A 281 3.15 -5.46 -1.00
C THR A 281 2.77 -5.04 -2.43
N MET A 282 1.74 -5.68 -3.00
CA MET A 282 1.24 -5.33 -4.34
C MET A 282 0.41 -4.03 -4.35
N MET A 283 -0.07 -3.57 -3.19
CA MET A 283 -0.88 -2.35 -3.05
C MET A 283 -0.05 -1.09 -2.77
N GLY A 284 1.27 -1.17 -2.81
CA GLY A 284 2.12 -0.01 -2.61
C GLY A 284 3.58 -0.39 -2.45
N MET A 285 4.47 0.25 -3.20
CA MET A 285 5.91 -0.02 -3.15
C MET A 285 6.57 0.32 -1.81
N GLU A 286 6.00 1.20 -0.99
CA GLU A 286 6.44 1.43 0.40
C GLU A 286 6.42 0.16 1.22
N HIS A 287 5.57 -0.80 0.86
CA HIS A 287 5.44 -2.06 1.58
C HIS A 287 6.37 -3.18 1.10
N GLN A 288 7.08 -3.04 -0.02
CA GLN A 288 8.09 -4.05 -0.43
C GLN A 288 9.18 -4.22 0.62
N LEU A 289 9.61 -3.13 1.24
CA LEU A 289 10.55 -3.16 2.37
C LEU A 289 9.96 -3.83 3.60
N SER A 290 8.69 -3.59 3.89
CA SER A 290 7.96 -4.25 4.98
C SER A 290 7.84 -5.75 4.77
N PHE A 291 7.63 -6.22 3.54
CA PHE A 291 7.58 -7.65 3.21
C PHE A 291 8.94 -8.33 3.37
N LEU A 292 9.99 -7.75 2.82
CA LEU A 292 11.35 -8.27 2.98
C LEU A 292 11.78 -8.28 4.45
N HIS A 293 11.39 -7.26 5.21
CA HIS A 293 11.63 -7.19 6.64
C HIS A 293 10.85 -8.28 7.41
N GLN A 294 9.58 -8.49 7.09
CA GLN A 294 8.76 -9.54 7.68
C GLN A 294 9.29 -10.94 7.30
N LEU A 295 9.69 -11.13 6.04
CA LEU A 295 10.31 -12.38 5.58
C LEU A 295 11.66 -12.64 6.27
N TYR A 296 12.46 -11.61 6.45
CA TYR A 296 13.71 -11.68 7.21
C TYR A 296 13.48 -12.03 8.68
N LEU A 297 12.51 -11.40 9.34
CA LEU A 297 12.11 -11.74 10.72
C LEU A 297 11.64 -13.19 10.83
N ILE A 298 10.84 -13.66 9.87
CA ILE A 298 10.38 -15.05 9.81
C ILE A 298 11.56 -16.02 9.65
N MET A 299 12.44 -15.75 8.68
CA MET A 299 13.65 -16.55 8.46
C MET A 299 14.58 -16.54 9.67
N TYR A 300 14.71 -15.38 10.33
CA TYR A 300 15.51 -15.22 11.54
C TYR A 300 14.94 -16.02 12.73
N ILE A 301 13.61 -15.98 12.94
CA ILE A 301 12.92 -16.78 13.97
C ILE A 301 13.08 -18.28 13.70
N ILE A 302 12.94 -18.71 12.42
CA ILE A 302 13.11 -20.12 12.01
C ILE A 302 14.57 -20.55 12.19
N TYR A 303 15.52 -19.74 11.77
CA TYR A 303 16.95 -20.02 11.91
C TYR A 303 17.35 -20.14 13.38
N TRP A 304 16.88 -19.22 14.22
CA TRP A 304 17.20 -19.22 15.64
C TRP A 304 16.61 -20.41 16.38
N HIS A 305 15.45 -20.89 15.95
CA HIS A 305 14.80 -22.05 16.53
C HIS A 305 15.47 -23.38 16.13
N GLN A 306 16.17 -23.39 14.99
CA GLN A 306 16.85 -24.59 14.49
C GLN A 306 18.28 -24.77 15.04
N TYR A 307 18.94 -23.67 15.45
CA TYR A 307 20.34 -23.66 15.84
C TYR A 307 20.62 -23.03 17.24
N GLY A 308 19.66 -22.52 17.94
CA GLY A 308 19.72 -22.04 19.32
C GLY A 308 18.97 -22.94 20.28
#